data_59d8e0275f715b9624b225016065f585
#
_entry.id   59d8e0275f715b9624b225016065f585
#
_cell.length_a   1.000
_cell.length_b   1.000
_cell.length_c   1.000
_cell.angle_alpha   90.00
_cell.angle_beta   90.00
_cell.angle_gamma   90.00
#
_symmetry.space_group_name_H-M   'P 1'
#
loop_
_entity.id
_entity.type
_entity.pdbx_description
1 polymer ?
#
loop_
_entity_poly.entity_id
_entity_poly.type
_entity_poly.pdbx_seq_one_letter_code
_entity_poly.pdbx_strand_id
1 'polypeptide(L)'
;MELVIKRFGELSAEELYEILSLRAETFIVQQKIVYNDLDGLDYRATHVFYLDTPQGEDTQGEKTVAAYLRILDPGVVYPQPTIGRVCSRRKGCGIGGKLLRDTIAYLAENTGSSALLVEAQVSAEAVYRREGFEQTVQTDKPITHFGVKHHLMSLDLNKVRKTSGIDGVPERIDESCVTIRPIHADELPLLQRISINAFVDTFLAFKTADDLADYVEDAYGADTLAQELADPEAAFYFIEVNREVVGYLKLSVGYAQTEAQRADSLEVQRIYLLPSYQGRGLGSLLMSFALTQAKKLGKTRAWLGVWGHNEPAKALYAKFGFKKFGHHTFVIGSDHQTDELWERAI
;
A
#
# COMPACT_ATOMS: atom_id res chain seq x y z
N MET A 1 -5.94 -12.95 1.96
CA MET A 1 -7.07 -12.03 1.68
C MET A 1 -7.35 -11.94 0.19
N GLU A 2 -8.60 -11.94 -0.21
CA GLU A 2 -9.06 -11.91 -1.60
C GLU A 2 -9.84 -10.60 -1.84
N LEU A 3 -9.54 -9.91 -2.95
CA LEU A 3 -10.35 -8.77 -3.41
C LEU A 3 -11.63 -9.30 -4.05
N VAL A 4 -12.77 -8.88 -3.53
CA VAL A 4 -14.10 -9.27 -4.02
C VAL A 4 -14.83 -8.03 -4.53
N ILE A 5 -15.40 -8.13 -5.73
CA ILE A 5 -16.19 -7.07 -6.37
C ILE A 5 -17.50 -7.69 -6.82
N LYS A 6 -18.62 -7.25 -6.25
CA LYS A 6 -19.95 -7.84 -6.46
C LYS A 6 -21.04 -6.79 -6.51
N ARG A 7 -22.07 -7.04 -7.28
CA ARG A 7 -23.35 -6.35 -7.16
C ARG A 7 -24.12 -6.87 -5.96
N PHE A 8 -25.08 -6.10 -5.45
CA PHE A 8 -25.87 -6.47 -4.26
C PHE A 8 -26.49 -7.87 -4.36
N GLY A 9 -27.09 -8.22 -5.50
CA GLY A 9 -27.73 -9.53 -5.69
C GLY A 9 -26.77 -10.72 -5.82
N GLU A 10 -25.46 -10.47 -5.88
CA GLU A 10 -24.39 -11.48 -5.94
C GLU A 10 -23.75 -11.74 -4.58
N LEU A 11 -24.07 -10.92 -3.58
CA LEU A 11 -23.58 -11.09 -2.20
C LEU A 11 -24.27 -12.29 -1.56
N SER A 12 -23.50 -13.11 -0.84
CA SER A 12 -24.09 -14.07 0.09
C SER A 12 -24.65 -13.36 1.33
N ALA A 13 -25.51 -14.04 2.09
CA ALA A 13 -26.04 -13.51 3.34
C ALA A 13 -24.93 -13.23 4.35
N GLU A 14 -23.92 -14.09 4.40
CA GLU A 14 -22.75 -13.95 5.26
C GLU A 14 -21.91 -12.74 4.86
N GLU A 15 -21.61 -12.56 3.57
CA GLU A 15 -20.86 -11.41 3.06
C GLU A 15 -21.61 -10.10 3.39
N LEU A 16 -22.91 -10.07 3.16
CA LEU A 16 -23.73 -8.91 3.48
C LEU A 16 -23.72 -8.61 4.98
N TYR A 17 -23.86 -9.64 5.82
CA TYR A 17 -23.82 -9.48 7.27
C TYR A 17 -22.50 -8.91 7.76
N GLU A 18 -21.37 -9.45 7.27
CA GLU A 18 -20.02 -8.98 7.60
C GLU A 18 -19.77 -7.52 7.14
N ILE A 19 -20.24 -7.17 5.93
CA ILE A 19 -20.18 -5.79 5.43
C ILE A 19 -20.96 -4.83 6.36
N LEU A 20 -22.19 -5.18 6.69
CA LEU A 20 -23.04 -4.33 7.54
C LEU A 20 -22.51 -4.24 8.98
N SER A 21 -21.97 -5.34 9.51
CA SER A 21 -21.31 -5.37 10.82
C SER A 21 -20.11 -4.44 10.87
N LEU A 22 -19.22 -4.50 9.85
CA LEU A 22 -18.04 -3.63 9.76
C LEU A 22 -18.44 -2.14 9.64
N ARG A 23 -19.48 -1.82 8.86
CA ARG A 23 -19.99 -0.46 8.69
C ARG A 23 -20.58 0.06 10.01
N ALA A 24 -21.42 -0.75 10.68
CA ALA A 24 -22.00 -0.38 11.96
C ALA A 24 -20.93 -0.13 13.02
N GLU A 25 -19.95 -1.03 13.13
CA GLU A 25 -18.82 -0.87 14.04
C GLU A 25 -18.06 0.44 13.75
N THR A 26 -17.74 0.71 12.49
CA THR A 26 -16.93 1.88 12.12
C THR A 26 -17.68 3.19 12.28
N PHE A 27 -18.88 3.32 11.70
CA PHE A 27 -19.58 4.60 11.60
C PHE A 27 -20.44 4.91 12.82
N ILE A 28 -21.09 3.90 13.39
CA ILE A 28 -22.02 4.09 14.52
C ILE A 28 -21.28 3.97 15.85
N VAL A 29 -20.55 2.86 16.07
CA VAL A 29 -19.92 2.59 17.37
C VAL A 29 -18.68 3.45 17.59
N GLN A 30 -17.71 3.38 16.65
CA GLN A 30 -16.43 4.07 16.82
C GLN A 30 -16.50 5.57 16.55
N GLN A 31 -17.18 5.99 15.47
CA GLN A 31 -17.32 7.42 15.14
C GLN A 31 -18.47 8.10 15.88
N LYS A 32 -19.37 7.31 16.52
CA LYS A 32 -20.52 7.82 17.28
C LYS A 32 -21.45 8.73 16.45
N ILE A 33 -21.57 8.44 15.15
CA ILE A 33 -22.47 9.17 14.27
C ILE A 33 -23.85 8.49 14.32
N VAL A 34 -24.83 9.18 14.89
CA VAL A 34 -26.20 8.66 15.00
C VAL A 34 -26.95 8.93 13.70
N TYR A 35 -27.01 7.95 12.81
CA TYR A 35 -27.74 8.03 11.57
C TYR A 35 -28.16 6.63 11.08
N ASN A 36 -29.09 6.59 10.12
CA ASN A 36 -29.42 5.34 9.45
C ASN A 36 -28.37 5.06 8.35
N ASP A 37 -27.44 4.15 8.64
CA ASP A 37 -26.39 3.78 7.67
C ASP A 37 -26.97 3.04 6.44
N LEU A 38 -28.11 2.36 6.60
CA LEU A 38 -28.83 1.70 5.51
C LEU A 38 -29.70 2.70 4.76
N ASP A 39 -29.10 3.37 3.76
CA ASP A 39 -29.71 4.46 3.01
C ASP A 39 -30.48 4.00 1.76
N GLY A 40 -30.60 2.69 1.54
CA GLY A 40 -31.27 2.08 0.38
C GLY A 40 -30.44 2.12 -0.92
N LEU A 41 -29.28 2.76 -0.91
CA LEU A 41 -28.42 2.84 -2.10
C LEU A 41 -27.57 1.56 -2.31
N ASP A 42 -27.49 0.70 -1.31
CA ASP A 42 -26.74 -0.55 -1.38
C ASP A 42 -27.24 -1.48 -2.49
N TYR A 43 -28.55 -1.50 -2.76
CA TYR A 43 -29.16 -2.27 -3.86
C TYR A 43 -28.67 -1.84 -5.26
N ARG A 44 -28.16 -0.61 -5.40
CA ARG A 44 -27.70 0.00 -6.65
C ARG A 44 -26.18 0.14 -6.70
N ALA A 45 -25.49 -0.41 -5.68
CA ALA A 45 -24.04 -0.27 -5.53
C ALA A 45 -23.29 -1.49 -6.09
N THR A 46 -22.05 -1.25 -6.46
CA THR A 46 -21.01 -2.28 -6.51
C THR A 46 -20.30 -2.30 -5.17
N HIS A 47 -20.26 -3.46 -4.53
CA HIS A 47 -19.61 -3.69 -3.25
C HIS A 47 -18.19 -4.20 -3.50
N VAL A 48 -17.21 -3.51 -2.93
CA VAL A 48 -15.79 -3.86 -3.06
C VAL A 48 -15.23 -4.10 -1.67
N PHE A 49 -14.66 -5.26 -1.44
CA PHE A 49 -14.15 -5.62 -0.12
C PHE A 49 -13.02 -6.63 -0.18
N TYR A 50 -12.20 -6.64 0.86
CA TYR A 50 -11.28 -7.73 1.11
C TYR A 50 -11.93 -8.76 2.02
N LEU A 51 -11.98 -9.99 1.52
CA LEU A 51 -12.43 -11.15 2.27
C LEU A 51 -11.22 -11.85 2.88
N ASP A 52 -11.22 -11.93 4.20
CA ASP A 52 -10.23 -12.70 4.96
C ASP A 52 -10.75 -14.12 5.18
N THR A 53 -9.98 -15.10 4.77
CA THR A 53 -10.32 -16.51 4.97
C THR A 53 -9.22 -17.10 5.86
N PRO A 54 -9.53 -17.50 7.10
CA PRO A 54 -8.56 -18.14 7.97
C PRO A 54 -7.91 -19.35 7.30
N GLN A 55 -6.59 -19.42 7.33
CA GLN A 55 -5.83 -20.56 6.81
C GLN A 55 -5.48 -21.51 7.96
N GLY A 56 -5.94 -22.76 7.89
CA GLY A 56 -5.63 -23.82 8.85
C GLY A 56 -6.62 -24.98 8.76
N GLU A 57 -6.13 -26.23 8.90
CA GLU A 57 -6.96 -27.43 8.81
C GLU A 57 -8.01 -27.57 9.96
N ASP A 58 -7.84 -26.85 11.07
CA ASP A 58 -8.72 -26.89 12.24
C ASP A 58 -9.63 -25.66 12.40
N THR A 59 -9.58 -24.71 11.51
CA THR A 59 -10.42 -23.50 11.59
C THR A 59 -11.69 -23.65 10.76
N GLN A 60 -12.79 -24.00 11.40
CA GLN A 60 -14.13 -23.58 10.95
C GLN A 60 -14.25 -22.06 11.07
N GLY A 61 -13.21 -21.31 10.66
CA GLY A 61 -13.14 -19.87 10.78
C GLY A 61 -14.13 -19.22 9.82
N GLU A 62 -15.06 -18.46 10.36
CA GLU A 62 -15.97 -17.65 9.59
C GLU A 62 -15.18 -16.66 8.74
N LYS A 63 -15.51 -16.58 7.46
CA LYS A 63 -14.95 -15.57 6.55
C LYS A 63 -15.33 -14.18 7.07
N THR A 64 -14.36 -13.27 7.18
CA THR A 64 -14.59 -11.91 7.66
C THR A 64 -14.25 -10.87 6.61
N VAL A 65 -14.94 -9.72 6.64
CA VAL A 65 -14.63 -8.59 5.78
C VAL A 65 -13.62 -7.69 6.49
N ALA A 66 -12.38 -7.63 5.98
CA ALA A 66 -11.28 -6.86 6.55
C ALA A 66 -11.34 -5.36 6.22
N ALA A 67 -11.78 -5.03 5.00
CA ALA A 67 -12.02 -3.66 4.55
C ALA A 67 -13.14 -3.64 3.51
N TYR A 68 -13.86 -2.55 3.42
CA TYR A 68 -15.02 -2.38 2.55
C TYR A 68 -15.12 -0.95 2.02
N LEU A 69 -15.63 -0.84 0.80
CA LEU A 69 -16.20 0.38 0.24
C LEU A 69 -17.34 0.02 -0.73
N ARG A 70 -18.19 0.99 -1.04
CA ARG A 70 -19.14 0.85 -2.14
C ARG A 70 -18.89 1.86 -3.24
N ILE A 71 -19.23 1.48 -4.46
CA ILE A 71 -19.24 2.35 -5.64
C ILE A 71 -20.69 2.52 -6.06
N LEU A 72 -21.13 3.75 -6.18
CA LEU A 72 -22.40 4.10 -6.79
C LEU A 72 -22.17 4.43 -8.25
N ASP A 73 -23.02 3.89 -9.14
CA ASP A 73 -22.94 4.11 -10.58
C ASP A 73 -23.17 5.58 -10.95
N PRO A 74 -22.67 6.04 -12.10
CA PRO A 74 -23.00 7.38 -12.62
C PRO A 74 -24.50 7.63 -12.65
N GLY A 75 -24.93 8.83 -12.19
CA GLY A 75 -26.33 9.24 -12.16
C GLY A 75 -27.12 8.75 -10.94
N VAL A 76 -26.52 8.00 -10.00
CA VAL A 76 -27.20 7.61 -8.75
C VAL A 76 -27.26 8.78 -7.77
N VAL A 77 -26.13 9.42 -7.49
CA VAL A 77 -26.00 10.60 -6.63
C VAL A 77 -25.37 11.75 -7.41
N TYR A 78 -24.31 11.46 -8.14
CA TYR A 78 -23.59 12.39 -9.00
C TYR A 78 -23.53 11.87 -10.45
N PRO A 79 -23.26 12.75 -11.42
CA PRO A 79 -23.06 12.32 -12.82
C PRO A 79 -21.90 11.33 -13.00
N GLN A 80 -20.91 11.36 -12.11
CA GLN A 80 -19.75 10.45 -12.11
C GLN A 80 -19.94 9.32 -11.10
N PRO A 81 -19.22 8.19 -11.24
CA PRO A 81 -19.17 7.15 -10.22
C PRO A 81 -18.66 7.72 -8.90
N THR A 82 -19.23 7.27 -7.80
CA THR A 82 -18.94 7.83 -6.47
C THR A 82 -18.61 6.73 -5.48
N ILE A 83 -17.47 6.85 -4.78
CA ILE A 83 -17.12 5.98 -3.68
C ILE A 83 -17.77 6.47 -2.39
N GLY A 84 -18.24 5.52 -1.58
CA GLY A 84 -18.75 5.78 -0.24
C GLY A 84 -18.53 4.62 0.72
N ARG A 85 -18.79 4.86 1.99
CA ARG A 85 -18.71 3.85 3.07
C ARG A 85 -17.33 3.18 3.19
N VAL A 86 -16.25 3.90 2.92
CA VAL A 86 -14.88 3.38 3.04
C VAL A 86 -14.56 3.12 4.52
N CYS A 87 -14.33 1.86 4.85
CA CYS A 87 -14.01 1.46 6.22
C CYS A 87 -13.09 0.21 6.24
N SER A 88 -12.43 0.01 7.38
CA SER A 88 -11.59 -1.17 7.60
C SER A 88 -11.65 -1.59 9.07
N ARG A 89 -11.57 -2.90 9.31
CA ARG A 89 -11.66 -3.50 10.64
C ARG A 89 -10.53 -3.02 11.54
N ARG A 90 -9.31 -2.94 11.01
CA ARG A 90 -8.14 -2.40 11.72
C ARG A 90 -7.66 -1.10 11.09
N LYS A 91 -7.48 -0.08 11.92
CA LYS A 91 -6.94 1.23 11.51
C LYS A 91 -5.40 1.19 11.52
N GLY A 92 -4.79 1.99 10.68
CA GLY A 92 -3.32 2.16 10.66
C GLY A 92 -2.54 1.10 9.89
N CYS A 93 -3.15 -0.05 9.56
CA CYS A 93 -2.47 -1.16 8.86
C CYS A 93 -2.47 -1.04 7.32
N GLY A 94 -2.91 0.08 6.75
CA GLY A 94 -2.85 0.34 5.30
C GLY A 94 -3.88 -0.37 4.42
N ILE A 95 -4.66 -1.34 4.96
CA ILE A 95 -5.61 -2.19 4.18
C ILE A 95 -6.69 -1.34 3.50
N GLY A 96 -7.27 -0.36 4.21
CA GLY A 96 -8.27 0.55 3.63
C GLY A 96 -7.72 1.38 2.46
N GLY A 97 -6.48 1.85 2.57
CA GLY A 97 -5.79 2.56 1.49
C GLY A 97 -5.54 1.67 0.29
N LYS A 98 -5.10 0.41 0.52
CA LYS A 98 -4.94 -0.54 -0.57
C LYS A 98 -6.26 -0.87 -1.27
N LEU A 99 -7.35 -1.11 -0.52
CA LEU A 99 -8.67 -1.33 -1.11
C LEU A 99 -9.09 -0.16 -2.00
N LEU A 100 -8.81 1.08 -1.57
CA LEU A 100 -9.08 2.28 -2.37
C LEU A 100 -8.27 2.28 -3.67
N ARG A 101 -6.96 1.98 -3.62
CA ARG A 101 -6.10 1.89 -4.82
C ARG A 101 -6.56 0.81 -5.79
N ASP A 102 -6.86 -0.39 -5.31
CA ASP A 102 -7.34 -1.49 -6.16
C ASP A 102 -8.68 -1.16 -6.80
N THR A 103 -9.55 -0.45 -6.06
CA THR A 103 -10.82 0.06 -6.60
C THR A 103 -10.61 1.12 -7.68
N ILE A 104 -9.66 2.03 -7.49
CA ILE A 104 -9.30 3.06 -8.49
C ILE A 104 -8.77 2.38 -9.75
N ALA A 105 -7.87 1.40 -9.61
CA ALA A 105 -7.34 0.63 -10.74
C ALA A 105 -8.46 -0.10 -11.48
N TYR A 106 -9.33 -0.81 -10.75
CA TYR A 106 -10.49 -1.50 -11.32
C TYR A 106 -11.38 -0.55 -12.14
N LEU A 107 -11.72 0.62 -11.60
CA LEU A 107 -12.56 1.59 -12.30
C LEU A 107 -11.85 2.19 -13.52
N ALA A 108 -10.55 2.43 -13.43
CA ALA A 108 -9.76 2.91 -14.56
C ALA A 108 -9.72 1.90 -15.72
N GLU A 109 -9.62 0.60 -15.40
CA GLU A 109 -9.57 -0.49 -16.38
C GLU A 109 -10.95 -0.83 -16.98
N ASN A 110 -12.00 -0.83 -16.14
CA ASN A 110 -13.28 -1.44 -16.48
C ASN A 110 -14.38 -0.43 -16.79
N THR A 111 -14.12 0.88 -16.69
CA THR A 111 -15.11 1.92 -17.00
C THR A 111 -14.57 2.98 -17.95
N GLY A 112 -15.47 3.62 -18.72
CA GLY A 112 -15.15 4.77 -19.54
C GLY A 112 -15.21 6.12 -18.79
N SER A 113 -15.40 6.10 -17.47
CA SER A 113 -15.53 7.33 -16.67
C SER A 113 -14.23 8.11 -16.64
N SER A 114 -14.31 9.43 -16.82
CA SER A 114 -13.13 10.31 -16.78
C SER A 114 -12.74 10.71 -15.36
N ALA A 115 -13.67 10.63 -14.40
CA ALA A 115 -13.45 11.03 -13.02
C ALA A 115 -14.17 10.09 -12.04
N LEU A 116 -13.67 10.05 -10.81
CA LEU A 116 -14.23 9.34 -9.66
C LEU A 116 -14.43 10.33 -8.53
N LEU A 117 -15.60 10.32 -7.90
CA LEU A 117 -15.94 11.22 -6.80
C LEU A 117 -15.96 10.51 -5.44
N VAL A 118 -15.76 11.30 -4.39
CA VAL A 118 -15.98 10.89 -2.99
C VAL A 118 -16.41 12.11 -2.16
N GLU A 119 -17.40 11.93 -1.29
CA GLU A 119 -17.66 12.87 -0.19
C GLU A 119 -16.79 12.44 1.01
N ALA A 120 -15.60 13.01 1.09
CA ALA A 120 -14.64 12.68 2.13
C ALA A 120 -14.95 13.44 3.42
N GLN A 121 -15.05 12.73 4.55
CA GLN A 121 -15.01 13.40 5.86
C GLN A 121 -13.73 14.24 5.96
N VAL A 122 -13.83 15.47 6.47
CA VAL A 122 -12.67 16.38 6.61
C VAL A 122 -11.51 15.71 7.36
N SER A 123 -11.82 14.90 8.37
CA SER A 123 -10.82 14.13 9.12
C SER A 123 -10.12 13.03 8.31
N ALA A 124 -10.73 12.58 7.22
CA ALA A 124 -10.22 11.50 6.36
C ALA A 124 -9.65 11.98 5.01
N GLU A 125 -9.74 13.28 4.69
CA GLU A 125 -9.26 13.82 3.40
C GLU A 125 -7.82 13.44 3.05
N ALA A 126 -6.95 13.38 4.05
CA ALA A 126 -5.56 13.02 3.84
C ALA A 126 -5.40 11.63 3.21
N VAL A 127 -6.33 10.71 3.43
CA VAL A 127 -6.33 9.37 2.80
C VAL A 127 -6.59 9.51 1.31
N TYR A 128 -7.59 10.28 0.93
CA TYR A 128 -7.98 10.46 -0.48
C TYR A 128 -6.99 11.30 -1.26
N ARG A 129 -6.44 12.37 -0.65
CA ARG A 129 -5.39 13.21 -1.27
C ARG A 129 -4.14 12.40 -1.64
N ARG A 130 -3.79 11.39 -0.84
CA ARG A 130 -2.67 10.48 -1.12
C ARG A 130 -2.87 9.66 -2.38
N GLU A 131 -4.12 9.32 -2.67
CA GLU A 131 -4.48 8.56 -3.87
C GLU A 131 -4.79 9.49 -5.07
N GLY A 132 -4.47 10.79 -4.96
CA GLY A 132 -4.59 11.76 -6.04
C GLY A 132 -5.94 12.46 -6.14
N PHE A 133 -6.83 12.30 -5.15
CA PHE A 133 -8.07 13.09 -5.11
C PHE A 133 -7.79 14.55 -4.76
N GLU A 134 -8.42 15.43 -5.48
CA GLU A 134 -8.37 16.88 -5.27
C GLU A 134 -9.77 17.39 -4.89
N GLN A 135 -9.83 18.42 -4.06
CA GLN A 135 -11.11 19.05 -3.71
C GLN A 135 -11.70 19.73 -4.95
N THR A 136 -12.98 19.51 -5.19
CA THR A 136 -13.65 20.17 -6.33
C THR A 136 -13.88 21.64 -6.05
N VAL A 137 -13.65 22.49 -7.05
CA VAL A 137 -13.80 23.96 -6.96
C VAL A 137 -15.24 24.40 -6.71
N GLN A 138 -16.22 23.52 -6.93
CA GLN A 138 -17.66 23.84 -6.83
C GLN A 138 -18.16 23.97 -5.39
N THR A 139 -17.39 23.57 -4.38
CA THR A 139 -17.83 23.63 -2.99
C THR A 139 -16.69 24.06 -2.05
N ASP A 140 -16.44 25.37 -2.00
CA ASP A 140 -15.60 25.97 -0.94
C ASP A 140 -16.19 25.76 0.47
N LYS A 141 -17.44 25.34 0.57
CA LYS A 141 -18.11 25.07 1.84
C LYS A 141 -18.28 23.58 2.04
N PRO A 142 -17.93 23.06 3.24
CA PRO A 142 -18.14 21.65 3.55
C PRO A 142 -19.63 21.29 3.52
N ILE A 143 -19.93 20.14 2.94
CA ILE A 143 -21.25 19.50 3.02
C ILE A 143 -21.37 18.91 4.43
N THR A 144 -22.48 19.15 5.11
CA THR A 144 -22.66 18.61 6.47
C THR A 144 -23.74 17.52 6.45
N HIS A 145 -23.34 16.29 6.75
CA HIS A 145 -24.23 15.16 6.96
C HIS A 145 -24.18 14.73 8.43
N PHE A 146 -25.33 14.74 9.11
CA PHE A 146 -25.43 14.30 10.53
C PHE A 146 -24.36 14.93 11.46
N GLY A 147 -24.08 16.23 11.26
CA GLY A 147 -23.09 16.95 12.07
C GLY A 147 -21.64 16.76 11.65
N VAL A 148 -21.35 15.88 10.69
CA VAL A 148 -20.01 15.63 10.16
C VAL A 148 -19.79 16.43 8.88
N LYS A 149 -18.67 17.15 8.82
CA LYS A 149 -18.27 17.94 7.65
C LYS A 149 -17.57 17.06 6.62
N HIS A 150 -17.96 17.21 5.35
CA HIS A 150 -17.38 16.50 4.21
C HIS A 150 -16.99 17.50 3.13
N HIS A 151 -15.95 17.20 2.37
CA HIS A 151 -15.66 17.85 1.11
C HIS A 151 -15.87 16.90 -0.06
N LEU A 152 -16.46 17.42 -1.13
CA LEU A 152 -16.52 16.70 -2.39
C LEU A 152 -15.13 16.73 -3.03
N MET A 153 -14.57 15.56 -3.28
CA MET A 153 -13.25 15.39 -3.91
C MET A 153 -13.40 14.60 -5.20
N SER A 154 -12.52 14.85 -6.15
CA SER A 154 -12.48 14.22 -7.47
C SER A 154 -11.09 13.68 -7.79
N LEU A 155 -11.07 12.52 -8.43
CA LEU A 155 -9.87 11.92 -9.01
C LEU A 155 -10.02 11.82 -10.53
N ASP A 156 -9.02 12.28 -11.29
CA ASP A 156 -8.98 12.13 -12.75
C ASP A 156 -8.52 10.71 -13.12
N LEU A 157 -9.47 9.87 -13.56
CA LEU A 157 -9.20 8.49 -13.99
C LEU A 157 -8.39 8.42 -15.30
N ASN A 158 -8.44 9.44 -16.14
CA ASN A 158 -7.60 9.47 -17.35
C ASN A 158 -6.12 9.65 -16.98
N LYS A 159 -5.84 10.44 -15.95
CA LYS A 159 -4.49 10.58 -15.39
C LYS A 159 -4.02 9.25 -14.80
N VAL A 160 -4.89 8.53 -14.07
CA VAL A 160 -4.59 7.19 -13.54
C VAL A 160 -4.26 6.22 -14.66
N ARG A 161 -5.08 6.12 -15.73
CA ARG A 161 -4.83 5.25 -16.89
C ARG A 161 -3.47 5.51 -17.51
N LYS A 162 -3.14 6.77 -17.79
CA LYS A 162 -1.84 7.16 -18.34
C LYS A 162 -0.68 6.76 -17.44
N THR A 163 -0.81 6.98 -16.13
CA THR A 163 0.25 6.68 -15.16
C THR A 163 0.44 5.19 -14.95
N SER A 164 -0.65 4.41 -14.97
CA SER A 164 -0.63 2.96 -14.75
C SER A 164 -0.31 2.16 -16.02
N GLY A 165 -0.18 2.81 -17.18
CA GLY A 165 0.08 2.11 -18.46
C GLY A 165 -1.03 1.13 -18.85
N ILE A 166 -2.28 1.40 -18.46
CA ILE A 166 -3.45 0.54 -18.74
C ILE A 166 -3.66 0.41 -20.26
N ASP A 167 -3.23 1.40 -21.03
CA ASP A 167 -3.27 1.38 -22.49
C ASP A 167 -2.01 0.77 -23.14
N GLY A 168 -1.09 0.18 -22.35
CA GLY A 168 0.16 -0.42 -22.86
C GLY A 168 1.17 -0.78 -21.77
N VAL A 169 2.38 -1.16 -22.18
CA VAL A 169 3.51 -1.37 -21.26
C VAL A 169 3.81 -0.06 -20.54
N PRO A 170 3.96 -0.06 -19.20
CA PRO A 170 4.23 1.16 -18.44
C PRO A 170 5.38 1.95 -19.04
N GLU A 171 5.14 3.20 -19.41
CA GLU A 171 6.18 4.06 -19.98
C GLU A 171 7.30 4.24 -18.94
N ARG A 172 8.54 4.10 -19.42
CA ARG A 172 9.72 4.30 -18.58
C ARG A 172 9.79 5.75 -18.12
N ILE A 173 10.00 5.97 -16.82
CA ILE A 173 10.12 7.32 -16.26
C ILE A 173 11.43 7.93 -16.75
N ASP A 174 11.37 9.17 -17.20
CA ASP A 174 12.56 9.96 -17.55
C ASP A 174 13.41 10.18 -16.29
N GLU A 175 14.65 9.72 -16.34
CA GLU A 175 15.59 9.82 -15.22
C GLU A 175 15.88 11.28 -14.81
N SER A 176 15.68 12.25 -15.70
CA SER A 176 15.83 13.68 -15.37
C SER A 176 14.79 14.19 -14.37
N CYS A 177 13.66 13.48 -14.25
CA CYS A 177 12.60 13.79 -13.29
C CYS A 177 12.78 13.06 -11.95
N VAL A 178 13.84 12.21 -11.82
CA VAL A 178 14.05 11.33 -10.66
C VAL A 178 15.13 11.89 -9.76
N THR A 179 14.88 11.92 -8.46
CA THR A 179 15.85 12.27 -7.43
C THR A 179 15.90 11.17 -6.37
N ILE A 180 17.12 10.77 -5.97
CA ILE A 180 17.33 9.90 -4.80
C ILE A 180 18.07 10.72 -3.76
N ARG A 181 17.47 10.92 -2.58
CA ARG A 181 18.03 11.75 -1.51
C ARG A 181 17.91 11.08 -0.14
N PRO A 182 18.79 11.45 0.81
CA PRO A 182 18.65 10.99 2.20
C PRO A 182 17.30 11.38 2.79
N ILE A 183 16.82 10.57 3.75
CA ILE A 183 15.64 10.85 4.56
C ILE A 183 16.08 11.58 5.83
N HIS A 184 15.39 12.66 6.19
CA HIS A 184 15.64 13.41 7.40
C HIS A 184 14.70 12.96 8.52
N ALA A 185 15.08 13.16 9.78
CA ALA A 185 14.34 12.69 10.95
C ALA A 185 12.91 13.26 11.05
N ASP A 186 12.69 14.48 10.57
CA ASP A 186 11.38 15.14 10.52
C ASP A 186 10.44 14.54 9.46
N GLU A 187 10.97 13.70 8.56
CA GLU A 187 10.20 13.00 7.54
C GLU A 187 9.75 11.58 7.99
N LEU A 188 9.99 11.22 9.25
CA LEU A 188 9.57 9.93 9.81
C LEU A 188 8.09 9.57 9.52
N PRO A 189 7.10 10.48 9.65
CA PRO A 189 5.71 10.15 9.32
C PRO A 189 5.50 9.79 7.83
N LEU A 190 6.28 10.38 6.94
CA LEU A 190 6.25 10.07 5.52
C LEU A 190 6.88 8.70 5.25
N LEU A 191 8.05 8.42 5.84
CA LEU A 191 8.72 7.12 5.73
C LEU A 191 7.81 6.00 6.25
N GLN A 192 7.23 6.14 7.43
CA GLN A 192 6.31 5.17 8.01
C GLN A 192 5.15 4.86 7.04
N ARG A 193 4.52 5.88 6.51
CA ARG A 193 3.39 5.74 5.58
C ARG A 193 3.79 4.99 4.29
N ILE A 194 4.92 5.36 3.68
CA ILE A 194 5.40 4.71 2.45
C ILE A 194 5.76 3.25 2.73
N SER A 195 6.42 2.97 3.86
CA SER A 195 6.80 1.62 4.28
C SER A 195 5.60 0.71 4.47
N ILE A 196 4.59 1.17 5.21
CA ILE A 196 3.35 0.43 5.45
C ILE A 196 2.62 0.14 4.14
N ASN A 197 2.42 1.17 3.30
CA ASN A 197 1.71 0.99 2.03
C ASN A 197 2.41 -0.03 1.13
N ALA A 198 3.72 0.10 0.96
CA ALA A 198 4.48 -0.80 0.09
C ALA A 198 4.53 -2.24 0.62
N PHE A 199 4.62 -2.42 1.94
CA PHE A 199 4.57 -3.73 2.58
C PHE A 199 3.19 -4.39 2.40
N VAL A 200 2.12 -3.67 2.74
CA VAL A 200 0.75 -4.19 2.61
C VAL A 200 0.43 -4.54 1.15
N ASP A 201 0.82 -3.70 0.20
CA ASP A 201 0.65 -4.00 -1.24
C ASP A 201 1.33 -5.31 -1.65
N THR A 202 2.48 -5.61 -1.06
CA THR A 202 3.26 -6.82 -1.39
C THR A 202 2.66 -8.08 -0.78
N PHE A 203 2.20 -8.01 0.48
CA PHE A 203 1.88 -9.20 1.26
C PHE A 203 0.39 -9.45 1.51
N LEU A 204 -0.49 -8.49 1.22
CA LEU A 204 -1.93 -8.60 1.52
C LEU A 204 -2.60 -9.84 0.90
N ALA A 205 -2.20 -10.24 -0.30
CA ALA A 205 -2.75 -11.42 -0.98
C ALA A 205 -2.41 -12.75 -0.28
N PHE A 206 -1.41 -12.74 0.64
CA PHE A 206 -0.84 -13.94 1.23
C PHE A 206 -0.95 -14.00 2.75
N LYS A 207 -1.50 -12.95 3.39
CA LYS A 207 -1.54 -12.80 4.85
C LYS A 207 -2.91 -12.39 5.34
N THR A 208 -3.21 -12.68 6.62
CA THR A 208 -4.41 -12.19 7.30
C THR A 208 -4.26 -10.70 7.66
N ALA A 209 -5.37 -10.03 7.92
CA ALA A 209 -5.35 -8.63 8.35
C ALA A 209 -4.64 -8.47 9.70
N ASP A 210 -4.80 -9.46 10.59
CA ASP A 210 -4.24 -9.45 11.92
C ASP A 210 -2.71 -9.62 11.87
N ASP A 211 -2.21 -10.63 11.15
CA ASP A 211 -0.76 -10.84 10.97
C ASP A 211 -0.07 -9.63 10.34
N LEU A 212 -0.72 -9.00 9.34
CA LEU A 212 -0.19 -7.78 8.72
C LEU A 212 -0.16 -6.60 9.69
N ALA A 213 -1.21 -6.44 10.50
CA ALA A 213 -1.30 -5.33 11.45
C ALA A 213 -0.22 -5.46 12.54
N ASP A 214 -0.06 -6.65 13.10
CA ASP A 214 0.94 -6.91 14.14
C ASP A 214 2.37 -6.70 13.58
N TYR A 215 2.66 -7.22 12.39
CA TYR A 215 3.95 -7.01 11.74
C TYR A 215 4.21 -5.53 11.40
N VAL A 216 3.20 -4.81 10.90
CA VAL A 216 3.30 -3.39 10.56
C VAL A 216 3.61 -2.56 11.80
N GLU A 217 3.00 -2.86 12.96
CA GLU A 217 3.26 -2.19 14.21
C GLU A 217 4.70 -2.43 14.70
N ASP A 218 5.15 -3.67 14.63
CA ASP A 218 6.50 -4.05 15.09
C ASP A 218 7.60 -3.50 14.17
N ALA A 219 7.47 -3.68 12.84
CA ALA A 219 8.53 -3.38 11.89
C ALA A 219 8.52 -1.92 11.38
N TYR A 220 7.36 -1.26 11.41
CA TYR A 220 7.15 0.09 10.87
C TYR A 220 6.52 1.03 11.89
N GLY A 221 6.48 0.66 13.17
CA GLY A 221 6.11 1.56 14.27
C GLY A 221 7.00 2.80 14.30
N ALA A 222 6.46 3.94 14.76
CA ALA A 222 7.20 5.20 14.76
C ALA A 222 8.51 5.11 15.56
N ASP A 223 8.47 4.44 16.72
CA ASP A 223 9.65 4.28 17.59
C ASP A 223 10.72 3.40 16.93
N THR A 224 10.33 2.29 16.28
CA THR A 224 11.23 1.39 15.54
C THR A 224 11.92 2.14 14.41
N LEU A 225 11.15 2.84 13.56
CA LEU A 225 11.72 3.60 12.45
C LEU A 225 12.57 4.78 12.91
N ALA A 226 12.23 5.42 14.03
CA ALA A 226 13.05 6.50 14.60
C ALA A 226 14.41 5.97 15.08
N GLN A 227 14.43 4.80 15.74
CA GLN A 227 15.68 4.13 16.14
C GLN A 227 16.52 3.73 14.93
N GLU A 228 15.90 3.13 13.91
CA GLU A 228 16.59 2.75 12.68
C GLU A 228 17.17 3.96 11.92
N LEU A 229 16.45 5.09 11.87
CA LEU A 229 16.92 6.34 11.25
C LEU A 229 18.08 6.99 12.00
N ALA A 230 18.14 6.80 13.32
CA ALA A 230 19.21 7.32 14.16
C ALA A 230 20.47 6.43 14.18
N ASP A 231 20.38 5.19 13.64
CA ASP A 231 21.49 4.26 13.61
C ASP A 231 22.55 4.70 12.57
N PRO A 232 23.82 4.97 12.97
CA PRO A 232 24.86 5.37 12.04
C PRO A 232 25.28 4.27 11.04
N GLU A 233 24.92 3.03 11.28
CA GLU A 233 25.17 1.89 10.40
C GLU A 233 24.00 1.61 9.43
N ALA A 234 22.90 2.40 9.52
CA ALA A 234 21.78 2.36 8.61
C ALA A 234 21.66 3.67 7.81
N ALA A 235 21.27 3.57 6.56
CA ALA A 235 21.06 4.75 5.71
C ALA A 235 19.75 4.60 4.94
N PHE A 236 18.92 5.63 5.01
CA PHE A 236 17.62 5.66 4.34
C PHE A 236 17.58 6.73 3.26
N TYR A 237 16.97 6.40 2.14
CA TYR A 237 16.83 7.29 0.98
C TYR A 237 15.40 7.24 0.44
N PHE A 238 14.82 8.41 0.15
CA PHE A 238 13.64 8.49 -0.70
C PHE A 238 14.04 8.50 -2.18
N ILE A 239 13.18 7.90 -3.01
CA ILE A 239 13.17 8.15 -4.45
C ILE A 239 11.94 8.98 -4.77
N GLU A 240 12.17 10.07 -5.52
CA GLU A 240 11.16 11.04 -5.91
C GLU A 240 11.06 11.09 -7.44
N VAL A 241 9.85 11.27 -7.93
CA VAL A 241 9.54 11.58 -9.33
C VAL A 241 8.79 12.91 -9.34
N ASN A 242 9.29 13.92 -10.03
CA ASN A 242 8.72 15.27 -10.03
C ASN A 242 8.48 15.84 -8.61
N ARG A 243 9.39 15.58 -7.66
CA ARG A 243 9.32 15.96 -6.24
C ARG A 243 8.26 15.21 -5.41
N GLU A 244 7.62 14.19 -5.97
CA GLU A 244 6.73 13.30 -5.24
C GLU A 244 7.50 12.06 -4.76
N VAL A 245 7.44 11.74 -3.48
CA VAL A 245 8.06 10.53 -2.92
C VAL A 245 7.26 9.31 -3.37
N VAL A 246 7.92 8.43 -4.12
CA VAL A 246 7.30 7.24 -4.76
C VAL A 246 7.86 5.92 -4.27
N GLY A 247 8.83 5.96 -3.36
CA GLY A 247 9.43 4.78 -2.77
C GLY A 247 10.60 5.12 -1.85
N TYR A 248 11.24 4.08 -1.30
CA TYR A 248 12.40 4.26 -0.45
C TYR A 248 13.37 3.08 -0.51
N LEU A 249 14.59 3.33 -0.05
CA LEU A 249 15.68 2.38 0.06
C LEU A 249 16.25 2.45 1.48
N LYS A 250 16.49 1.29 2.12
CA LYS A 250 17.29 1.15 3.35
C LYS A 250 18.52 0.32 3.03
N LEU A 251 19.68 0.85 3.39
CA LEU A 251 20.98 0.19 3.33
C LEU A 251 21.52 0.01 4.74
N SER A 252 22.08 -1.15 5.04
CA SER A 252 22.64 -1.47 6.37
C SER A 252 24.03 -2.05 6.25
N VAL A 253 24.90 -1.68 7.19
CA VAL A 253 26.25 -2.21 7.35
C VAL A 253 26.46 -2.62 8.80
N GLY A 254 27.56 -3.32 9.09
CA GLY A 254 27.92 -3.66 10.46
C GLY A 254 26.82 -4.41 11.22
N TYR A 255 26.47 -3.95 12.40
CA TYR A 255 25.45 -4.56 13.28
C TYR A 255 24.00 -4.20 12.88
N ALA A 256 23.79 -3.20 12.02
CA ALA A 256 22.47 -2.87 11.51
C ALA A 256 21.97 -3.86 10.44
N GLN A 257 22.81 -4.78 9.96
CA GLN A 257 22.41 -5.84 9.04
C GLN A 257 21.51 -6.86 9.75
N THR A 258 20.55 -7.42 9.01
CA THR A 258 19.59 -8.40 9.58
C THR A 258 20.21 -9.75 9.88
N GLU A 259 21.29 -10.10 9.20
CA GLU A 259 22.05 -11.34 9.40
C GLU A 259 23.51 -11.04 9.75
N ALA A 260 24.13 -11.92 10.53
CA ALA A 260 25.55 -11.83 10.83
C ALA A 260 26.38 -12.06 9.57
N GLN A 261 26.76 -10.99 8.91
CA GLN A 261 27.53 -11.01 7.68
C GLN A 261 28.96 -10.49 7.89
N ARG A 262 29.78 -10.62 6.87
CA ARG A 262 31.16 -10.13 6.87
C ARG A 262 31.20 -8.61 6.98
N ALA A 263 32.21 -8.07 7.65
CA ALA A 263 32.39 -6.63 7.83
C ALA A 263 32.54 -5.85 6.50
N ASP A 264 32.95 -6.54 5.42
CA ASP A 264 33.10 -5.98 4.07
C ASP A 264 31.81 -6.06 3.22
N SER A 265 30.65 -6.41 3.84
CA SER A 265 29.35 -6.49 3.17
C SER A 265 28.45 -5.29 3.48
N LEU A 266 27.52 -5.03 2.55
CA LEU A 266 26.40 -4.12 2.68
C LEU A 266 25.12 -4.87 2.36
N GLU A 267 24.11 -4.71 3.20
CA GLU A 267 22.76 -5.19 2.95
C GLU A 267 21.90 -4.14 2.24
N VAL A 268 21.25 -4.55 1.15
CA VAL A 268 20.09 -3.82 0.60
C VAL A 268 18.87 -4.35 1.33
N GLN A 269 18.61 -3.79 2.53
CA GLN A 269 17.63 -4.35 3.47
C GLN A 269 16.20 -4.12 3.04
N ARG A 270 15.91 -2.93 2.51
CA ARG A 270 14.57 -2.58 2.00
C ARG A 270 14.70 -1.81 0.70
N ILE A 271 13.97 -2.23 -0.32
CA ILE A 271 13.84 -1.55 -1.61
C ILE A 271 12.38 -1.63 -2.03
N TYR A 272 11.66 -0.54 -1.91
CA TYR A 272 10.23 -0.49 -2.14
C TYR A 272 9.84 0.68 -3.03
N LEU A 273 8.86 0.43 -3.89
CA LEU A 273 8.22 1.42 -4.75
C LEU A 273 6.71 1.28 -4.61
N LEU A 274 6.01 2.40 -4.66
CA LEU A 274 4.55 2.39 -4.74
C LEU A 274 4.11 1.65 -6.02
N PRO A 275 3.01 0.89 -6.01
CA PRO A 275 2.58 0.04 -7.12
C PRO A 275 2.49 0.74 -8.47
N SER A 276 1.95 1.97 -8.50
CA SER A 276 1.84 2.80 -9.72
C SER A 276 3.18 3.22 -10.34
N TYR A 277 4.28 3.01 -9.64
CA TYR A 277 5.64 3.35 -10.09
C TYR A 277 6.52 2.12 -10.33
N GLN A 278 6.01 0.92 -10.09
CA GLN A 278 6.70 -0.33 -10.41
C GLN A 278 6.71 -0.59 -11.92
N GLY A 279 7.67 -1.41 -12.40
CA GLY A 279 7.81 -1.72 -13.83
C GLY A 279 8.35 -0.58 -14.70
N ARG A 280 8.54 0.62 -14.16
CA ARG A 280 8.90 1.86 -14.88
C ARG A 280 10.40 2.22 -14.80
N GLY A 281 11.26 1.29 -14.39
CA GLY A 281 12.71 1.45 -14.34
C GLY A 281 13.30 1.91 -13.01
N LEU A 282 12.48 2.44 -12.08
CA LEU A 282 12.94 3.02 -10.82
C LEU A 282 13.64 2.03 -9.87
N GLY A 283 13.21 0.76 -9.86
CA GLY A 283 13.91 -0.29 -9.10
C GLY A 283 15.37 -0.49 -9.56
N SER A 284 15.61 -0.36 -10.86
CA SER A 284 16.97 -0.42 -11.40
C SER A 284 17.82 0.79 -11.00
N LEU A 285 17.21 1.97 -10.91
CA LEU A 285 17.89 3.18 -10.43
C LEU A 285 18.27 3.04 -8.95
N LEU A 286 17.34 2.58 -8.10
CA LEU A 286 17.61 2.33 -6.68
C LEU A 286 18.71 1.29 -6.48
N MET A 287 18.70 0.18 -7.23
CA MET A 287 19.73 -0.85 -7.13
C MET A 287 21.10 -0.30 -7.60
N SER A 288 21.14 0.44 -8.70
CA SER A 288 22.38 1.09 -9.17
C SER A 288 22.94 2.07 -8.13
N PHE A 289 22.05 2.83 -7.49
CA PHE A 289 22.41 3.74 -6.41
C PHE A 289 22.97 2.97 -5.20
N ALA A 290 22.30 1.90 -4.75
CA ALA A 290 22.74 1.06 -3.63
C ALA A 290 24.15 0.50 -3.86
N LEU A 291 24.42 -0.03 -5.05
CA LEU A 291 25.74 -0.53 -5.42
C LEU A 291 26.81 0.57 -5.48
N THR A 292 26.42 1.77 -5.87
CA THR A 292 27.32 2.94 -5.85
C THR A 292 27.67 3.34 -4.42
N GLN A 293 26.69 3.32 -3.50
CA GLN A 293 26.96 3.57 -2.07
C GLN A 293 27.86 2.50 -1.46
N ALA A 294 27.63 1.20 -1.79
CA ALA A 294 28.50 0.12 -1.33
C ALA A 294 29.95 0.36 -1.73
N LYS A 295 30.23 0.76 -2.99
CA LYS A 295 31.58 1.12 -3.46
C LYS A 295 32.16 2.30 -2.69
N LYS A 296 31.37 3.36 -2.46
CA LYS A 296 31.83 4.53 -1.68
C LYS A 296 32.22 4.19 -0.25
N LEU A 297 31.53 3.22 0.35
CA LEU A 297 31.81 2.70 1.69
C LEU A 297 32.94 1.64 1.72
N GLY A 298 33.60 1.37 0.57
CA GLY A 298 34.67 0.38 0.48
C GLY A 298 34.21 -1.05 0.70
N LYS A 299 32.92 -1.35 0.51
CA LYS A 299 32.41 -2.71 0.64
C LYS A 299 32.71 -3.52 -0.60
N THR A 300 33.04 -4.80 -0.42
CA THR A 300 33.37 -5.72 -1.51
C THR A 300 32.21 -6.61 -1.92
N ARG A 301 31.12 -6.61 -1.11
CA ARG A 301 29.92 -7.41 -1.32
C ARG A 301 28.67 -6.58 -1.05
N ALA A 302 27.61 -6.83 -1.84
CA ALA A 302 26.25 -6.49 -1.51
C ALA A 302 25.41 -7.76 -1.40
N TRP A 303 24.48 -7.78 -0.44
CA TRP A 303 23.55 -8.89 -0.26
C TRP A 303 22.16 -8.38 0.07
N LEU A 304 21.15 -9.24 -0.03
CA LEU A 304 19.76 -8.95 0.28
C LEU A 304 18.99 -10.23 0.62
N GLY A 305 17.91 -10.09 1.38
CA GLY A 305 16.86 -11.08 1.52
C GLY A 305 15.73 -10.80 0.52
N VAL A 306 15.13 -11.84 -0.03
CA VAL A 306 13.97 -11.73 -0.90
C VAL A 306 12.99 -12.86 -0.63
N TRP A 307 11.73 -12.51 -0.48
CA TRP A 307 10.66 -13.49 -0.34
C TRP A 307 10.63 -14.47 -1.53
N GLY A 308 10.61 -15.77 -1.24
CA GLY A 308 10.77 -16.83 -2.25
C GLY A 308 9.76 -16.76 -3.41
N HIS A 309 8.61 -16.13 -3.22
CA HIS A 309 7.56 -15.96 -4.25
C HIS A 309 7.59 -14.60 -4.97
N ASN A 310 8.54 -13.72 -4.64
CA ASN A 310 8.66 -12.40 -5.28
C ASN A 310 9.48 -12.48 -6.59
N GLU A 311 8.89 -13.11 -7.62
CA GLU A 311 9.54 -13.30 -8.91
C GLU A 311 9.98 -11.99 -9.59
N PRO A 312 9.18 -10.88 -9.55
CA PRO A 312 9.63 -9.61 -10.13
C PRO A 312 10.90 -9.06 -9.48
N ALA A 313 11.00 -9.15 -8.15
CA ALA A 313 12.19 -8.69 -7.41
C ALA A 313 13.40 -9.59 -7.72
N LYS A 314 13.22 -10.91 -7.74
CA LYS A 314 14.29 -11.86 -8.11
C LYS A 314 14.82 -11.60 -9.52
N ALA A 315 13.93 -11.32 -10.49
CA ALA A 315 14.33 -10.96 -11.85
C ALA A 315 15.18 -9.66 -11.88
N LEU A 316 14.80 -8.65 -11.09
CA LEU A 316 15.60 -7.44 -10.94
C LEU A 316 16.99 -7.76 -10.38
N TYR A 317 17.07 -8.52 -9.29
CA TYR A 317 18.34 -8.83 -8.64
C TYR A 317 19.26 -9.69 -9.52
N ALA A 318 18.71 -10.67 -10.21
CA ALA A 318 19.45 -11.48 -11.18
C ALA A 318 20.05 -10.61 -12.32
N LYS A 319 19.30 -9.62 -12.83
CA LYS A 319 19.79 -8.65 -13.83
C LYS A 319 21.01 -7.88 -13.33
N PHE A 320 21.08 -7.59 -12.02
CA PHE A 320 22.22 -6.93 -11.39
C PHE A 320 23.34 -7.90 -10.98
N GLY A 321 23.23 -9.18 -11.32
CA GLY A 321 24.27 -10.18 -11.08
C GLY A 321 24.25 -10.75 -9.66
N PHE A 322 23.21 -10.53 -8.88
CA PHE A 322 23.02 -11.23 -7.60
C PHE A 322 22.76 -12.71 -7.85
N LYS A 323 23.24 -13.56 -6.96
CA LYS A 323 23.05 -15.00 -6.97
C LYS A 323 22.62 -15.48 -5.61
N LYS A 324 21.70 -16.45 -5.58
CA LYS A 324 21.29 -17.12 -4.34
C LYS A 324 22.48 -17.83 -3.69
N PHE A 325 22.64 -17.61 -2.38
CA PHE A 325 23.68 -18.28 -1.57
C PHE A 325 23.13 -18.96 -0.32
N GLY A 326 21.90 -18.64 0.08
CA GLY A 326 21.30 -19.17 1.28
C GLY A 326 19.81 -18.94 1.36
N HIS A 327 19.27 -19.21 2.53
CA HIS A 327 17.90 -18.90 2.90
C HIS A 327 17.83 -18.72 4.42
N HIS A 328 16.85 -17.94 4.90
CA HIS A 328 16.47 -17.93 6.30
C HIS A 328 14.95 -17.97 6.46
N THR A 329 14.50 -18.32 7.66
CA THR A 329 13.07 -18.30 7.99
C THR A 329 12.68 -16.92 8.49
N PHE A 330 11.74 -16.30 7.81
CA PHE A 330 11.13 -15.04 8.19
C PHE A 330 9.71 -15.31 8.73
N VAL A 331 9.37 -14.76 9.88
CA VAL A 331 8.11 -15.05 10.56
C VAL A 331 7.20 -13.82 10.52
N ILE A 332 5.97 -14.01 10.03
CA ILE A 332 4.89 -13.01 10.12
C ILE A 332 3.71 -13.66 10.84
N GLY A 333 3.44 -13.24 12.07
CA GLY A 333 2.43 -13.87 12.91
C GLY A 333 2.78 -15.33 13.20
N SER A 334 1.89 -16.26 12.88
CA SER A 334 2.12 -17.71 13.01
C SER A 334 2.76 -18.37 11.78
N ASP A 335 2.95 -17.61 10.69
CA ASP A 335 3.39 -18.16 9.41
C ASP A 335 4.91 -18.03 9.22
N HIS A 336 5.55 -19.17 8.95
CA HIS A 336 6.99 -19.28 8.69
C HIS A 336 7.25 -19.19 7.19
N GLN A 337 7.73 -18.03 6.75
CA GLN A 337 8.12 -17.80 5.37
C GLN A 337 9.62 -18.10 5.17
N THR A 338 9.96 -18.48 3.95
CA THR A 338 11.36 -18.67 3.58
C THR A 338 11.79 -17.54 2.67
N ASP A 339 12.71 -16.71 3.13
CA ASP A 339 13.40 -15.74 2.31
C ASP A 339 14.66 -16.36 1.72
N GLU A 340 14.89 -16.08 0.45
CA GLU A 340 16.14 -16.43 -0.22
C GLU A 340 17.16 -15.32 0.02
N LEU A 341 18.37 -15.72 0.41
CA LEU A 341 19.49 -14.80 0.55
C LEU A 341 20.30 -14.76 -0.75
N TRP A 342 20.44 -13.56 -1.32
CA TRP A 342 21.15 -13.33 -2.56
C TRP A 342 22.31 -12.36 -2.36
N GLU A 343 23.46 -12.64 -3.02
CA GLU A 343 24.65 -11.81 -2.93
C GLU A 343 25.30 -11.56 -4.29
N ARG A 344 26.11 -10.50 -4.35
CA ARG A 344 27.02 -10.23 -5.46
C ARG A 344 28.31 -9.57 -4.99
N ALA A 345 29.42 -9.79 -5.70
CA ALA A 345 30.65 -9.01 -5.55
C ALA A 345 30.45 -7.58 -6.14
N ILE A 346 31.12 -6.58 -5.54
CA ILE A 346 31.06 -5.16 -5.91
C ILE A 346 32.32 -4.81 -6.74
#